data_b6a96c231c01d6c1730c79a3383a8442
#
_entry.id   b6a96c231c01d6c1730c79a3383a8442
#
_cell.length_a   1.000
_cell.length_b   1.000
_cell.length_c   1.000
_cell.angle_alpha   90.00
_cell.angle_beta   90.00
_cell.angle_gamma   90.00
#
_symmetry.space_group_name_H-M   'P 1'
#
loop_
_entity.id
_entity.type
_entity.pdbx_description
1 polymer ?
#
loop_
_entity_poly.entity_id
_entity_poly.type
_entity_poly.pdbx_seq_one_letter_code
_entity_poly.pdbx_strand_id
1 'polypeptide(L)'
;TGGGVWKTNDAGANWKNISDGYFGGTIGSIAIAPSNESIIYVGEGENTMRGNVSEGLEGAWKSTDEGKTWKNIGLKEGRHIVRMIVHPKNPDIVWAAVMGHLFGPNENRGVYKSVDGGATWKKVLYVNPQTGASDLIIDPSNPDVMYAGTWQLIRTPYSLESGGEGSGMYKSIDGGETWTNIKAAKGLPKGVWGIVGIGIAKSNTDKLYALIENKDGGLYMSDDAGKSWELVCSDNNIRQRAWYYTKVFVDPMDENKVYCPNVNFMVSTDGGRNFKSLPTPHGDHHDLW
;
A
#
# COMPACT_ATOMS: atom_id res chain seq x y z
N THR A 1 8.60 -3.03 -10.99
CA THR A 1 8.20 -4.40 -11.16
C THR A 1 9.41 -5.27 -11.39
N GLY A 2 9.68 -5.99 -12.46
CA GLY A 2 10.85 -6.86 -12.60
C GLY A 2 12.21 -6.13 -12.52
N GLY A 3 13.29 -6.85 -12.17
CA GLY A 3 14.67 -6.36 -12.17
C GLY A 3 15.26 -5.99 -10.80
N GLY A 4 14.61 -6.38 -9.71
CA GLY A 4 15.15 -6.25 -8.36
C GLY A 4 15.15 -4.83 -7.81
N VAL A 5 16.04 -4.59 -6.83
CA VAL A 5 16.19 -3.32 -6.11
C VAL A 5 17.46 -2.61 -6.57
N TRP A 6 17.33 -1.33 -6.87
CA TRP A 6 18.41 -0.48 -7.34
C TRP A 6 18.65 0.67 -6.37
N LYS A 7 19.91 1.00 -6.12
CA LYS A 7 20.34 2.09 -5.24
C LYS A 7 21.22 3.08 -5.98
N THR A 8 21.02 4.36 -5.71
CA THR A 8 21.93 5.44 -6.09
C THR A 8 22.54 6.07 -4.84
N ASN A 9 23.77 6.58 -4.95
CA ASN A 9 24.46 7.36 -3.92
C ASN A 9 24.84 8.76 -4.43
N ASP A 10 24.36 9.13 -5.61
CA ASP A 10 24.71 10.37 -6.31
C ASP A 10 23.48 11.05 -6.94
N ALA A 11 22.38 11.06 -6.20
CA ALA A 11 21.13 11.69 -6.58
C ALA A 11 20.57 11.21 -7.94
N GLY A 12 20.77 9.93 -8.27
CA GLY A 12 20.21 9.32 -9.48
C GLY A 12 21.11 9.37 -10.71
N ALA A 13 22.33 9.90 -10.60
CA ALA A 13 23.28 9.95 -11.72
C ALA A 13 23.76 8.55 -12.10
N ASN A 14 23.99 7.69 -11.11
CA ASN A 14 24.34 6.28 -11.32
C ASN A 14 23.47 5.38 -10.43
N TRP A 15 23.12 4.20 -10.96
CA TRP A 15 22.33 3.20 -10.26
C TRP A 15 23.03 1.85 -10.23
N LYS A 16 23.01 1.20 -9.07
CA LYS A 16 23.55 -0.13 -8.86
C LYS A 16 22.43 -1.07 -8.40
N ASN A 17 22.31 -2.24 -9.04
CA ASN A 17 21.49 -3.31 -8.51
C ASN A 17 22.09 -3.81 -7.20
N ILE A 18 21.28 -3.88 -6.14
CA ILE A 18 21.72 -4.31 -4.81
C ILE A 18 21.01 -5.59 -4.35
N SER A 19 20.17 -6.18 -5.19
CA SER A 19 19.46 -7.44 -4.91
C SER A 19 19.99 -8.65 -5.68
N ASP A 20 20.86 -8.43 -6.68
CA ASP A 20 21.41 -9.52 -7.50
C ASP A 20 22.14 -10.55 -6.63
N GLY A 21 21.87 -11.83 -6.91
CA GLY A 21 22.42 -12.94 -6.14
C GLY A 21 21.64 -13.32 -4.88
N TYR A 22 20.62 -12.52 -4.50
CA TYR A 22 19.70 -12.81 -3.40
C TYR A 22 18.28 -13.06 -3.90
N PHE A 23 17.71 -12.07 -4.54
CA PHE A 23 16.39 -12.13 -5.15
C PHE A 23 16.37 -11.19 -6.36
N GLY A 24 15.61 -11.48 -7.34
CA GLY A 24 15.66 -10.73 -8.60
C GLY A 24 14.34 -10.67 -9.33
N GLY A 25 13.30 -11.07 -8.70
CA GLY A 25 11.97 -11.07 -9.31
C GLY A 25 11.30 -9.71 -9.30
N THR A 26 10.05 -9.74 -9.13
CA THR A 26 9.19 -8.57 -9.00
C THR A 26 9.20 -8.06 -7.55
N ILE A 27 9.27 -6.75 -7.40
CA ILE A 27 9.24 -6.07 -6.11
C ILE A 27 7.89 -5.40 -5.95
N GLY A 28 7.20 -5.73 -4.85
CA GLY A 28 5.91 -5.14 -4.47
C GLY A 28 6.04 -3.94 -3.56
N SER A 29 7.04 -3.97 -2.66
CA SER A 29 7.26 -2.88 -1.70
C SER A 29 8.70 -2.81 -1.22
N ILE A 30 9.13 -1.60 -0.88
CA ILE A 30 10.41 -1.32 -0.21
C ILE A 30 10.10 -0.41 0.98
N ALA A 31 10.68 -0.69 2.14
CA ALA A 31 10.57 0.14 3.33
C ALA A 31 11.93 0.32 4.00
N ILE A 32 12.34 1.56 4.18
CA ILE A 32 13.54 1.94 4.92
C ILE A 32 13.12 2.28 6.35
N ALA A 33 13.86 1.77 7.34
CA ALA A 33 13.54 2.06 8.73
C ALA A 33 13.86 3.52 9.08
N PRO A 34 12.87 4.33 9.52
CA PRO A 34 13.09 5.76 9.78
C PRO A 34 14.11 6.04 10.88
N SER A 35 14.26 5.12 11.84
CA SER A 35 15.21 5.24 12.94
C SER A 35 16.62 4.73 12.60
N ASN A 36 16.80 4.00 11.48
CA ASN A 36 18.10 3.49 11.05
C ASN A 36 18.05 3.14 9.55
N GLU A 37 18.50 4.05 8.71
CA GLU A 37 18.46 3.93 7.24
C GLU A 37 19.28 2.75 6.67
N SER A 38 20.17 2.15 7.49
CA SER A 38 20.88 0.92 7.10
C SER A 38 19.96 -0.31 7.06
N ILE A 39 18.79 -0.23 7.69
CA ILE A 39 17.83 -1.31 7.72
C ILE A 39 16.76 -1.10 6.63
N ILE A 40 16.70 -2.05 5.71
CA ILE A 40 15.79 -2.02 4.57
C ILE A 40 15.00 -3.33 4.56
N TYR A 41 13.70 -3.21 4.36
CA TYR A 41 12.79 -4.33 4.14
C TYR A 41 12.27 -4.31 2.71
N VAL A 42 12.16 -5.48 2.09
CA VAL A 42 11.64 -5.66 0.73
C VAL A 42 10.61 -6.76 0.73
N GLY A 43 9.48 -6.51 0.10
CA GLY A 43 8.45 -7.49 -0.18
C GLY A 43 8.41 -7.79 -1.67
N GLU A 44 8.45 -9.08 -2.02
CA GLU A 44 8.33 -9.52 -3.41
C GLU A 44 6.88 -9.56 -3.91
N GLY A 45 6.74 -9.68 -5.22
CA GLY A 45 5.48 -9.78 -5.93
C GLY A 45 5.00 -8.45 -6.49
N GLU A 46 4.48 -8.48 -7.70
CA GLU A 46 4.03 -7.27 -8.39
C GLU A 46 2.83 -6.64 -7.67
N ASN A 47 2.83 -5.32 -7.52
CA ASN A 47 1.73 -4.59 -6.85
C ASN A 47 0.55 -4.31 -7.79
N THR A 48 0.74 -4.43 -9.10
CA THR A 48 -0.28 -4.20 -10.11
C THR A 48 -0.92 -5.52 -10.55
N MET A 49 -2.23 -5.68 -10.35
CA MET A 49 -2.93 -6.96 -10.54
C MET A 49 -3.40 -7.17 -11.99
N ARG A 50 -2.48 -7.08 -12.94
CA ARG A 50 -2.73 -7.29 -14.37
C ARG A 50 -2.83 -8.78 -14.76
N GLY A 51 -3.21 -9.10 -16.00
CA GLY A 51 -3.43 -10.47 -16.44
C GLY A 51 -2.19 -11.36 -16.44
N ASN A 52 -1.03 -10.76 -16.62
CA ASN A 52 0.28 -11.41 -16.64
C ASN A 52 1.13 -10.95 -15.45
N VAL A 53 0.49 -10.74 -14.29
CA VAL A 53 1.17 -10.38 -13.04
C VAL A 53 2.19 -11.44 -12.64
N SER A 54 3.32 -10.99 -12.13
CA SER A 54 4.38 -11.88 -11.65
C SER A 54 4.38 -11.95 -10.14
N GLU A 55 4.29 -13.17 -9.61
CA GLU A 55 4.36 -13.45 -8.18
C GLU A 55 5.79 -13.33 -7.66
N GLY A 56 5.93 -12.99 -6.38
CA GLY A 56 7.16 -13.15 -5.64
C GLY A 56 7.41 -14.63 -5.30
N LEU A 57 8.66 -15.05 -5.31
CA LEU A 57 9.01 -16.45 -5.13
C LEU A 57 9.45 -16.78 -3.70
N GLU A 58 10.08 -15.82 -3.03
CA GLU A 58 10.71 -16.05 -1.73
C GLU A 58 10.13 -15.19 -0.59
N GLY A 59 9.22 -14.26 -0.89
CA GLY A 59 8.47 -13.49 0.08
C GLY A 59 9.15 -12.20 0.52
N ALA A 60 9.62 -12.11 1.77
CA ALA A 60 10.18 -10.88 2.33
C ALA A 60 11.66 -10.99 2.65
N TRP A 61 12.37 -9.86 2.50
CA TRP A 61 13.81 -9.76 2.70
C TRP A 61 14.16 -8.57 3.59
N LYS A 62 15.26 -8.70 4.36
CA LYS A 62 15.83 -7.65 5.21
C LYS A 62 17.30 -7.47 4.92
N SER A 63 17.74 -6.22 4.79
CA SER A 63 19.13 -5.81 4.88
C SER A 63 19.35 -5.02 6.16
N THR A 64 20.55 -5.11 6.75
CA THR A 64 20.99 -4.33 7.90
C THR A 64 22.26 -3.51 7.60
N ASP A 65 22.65 -3.46 6.34
CA ASP A 65 23.91 -2.87 5.86
C ASP A 65 23.70 -2.05 4.56
N GLU A 66 22.55 -1.36 4.47
CA GLU A 66 22.18 -0.50 3.33
C GLU A 66 22.03 -1.25 2.00
N GLY A 67 21.63 -2.53 2.05
CA GLY A 67 21.41 -3.35 0.87
C GLY A 67 22.67 -4.03 0.33
N LYS A 68 23.77 -4.08 1.09
CA LYS A 68 24.99 -4.82 0.70
C LYS A 68 24.78 -6.32 0.80
N THR A 69 24.09 -6.77 1.85
CA THR A 69 23.67 -8.16 2.04
C THR A 69 22.20 -8.25 2.42
N TRP A 70 21.57 -9.37 2.12
CA TRP A 70 20.16 -9.60 2.36
C TRP A 70 19.91 -10.95 3.03
N LYS A 71 18.96 -10.97 3.94
CA LYS A 71 18.46 -12.17 4.60
C LYS A 71 16.99 -12.34 4.26
N ASN A 72 16.60 -13.55 3.84
CA ASN A 72 15.19 -13.90 3.72
C ASN A 72 14.54 -13.95 5.11
N ILE A 73 13.39 -13.32 5.25
CA ILE A 73 12.65 -13.21 6.51
C ILE A 73 11.24 -13.82 6.42
N GLY A 74 11.00 -14.70 5.44
CA GLY A 74 9.76 -15.47 5.34
C GLY A 74 8.67 -14.83 4.48
N LEU A 75 7.42 -15.12 4.80
CA LEU A 75 6.22 -14.75 4.03
C LEU A 75 6.23 -15.26 2.58
N LYS A 76 6.88 -16.38 2.31
CA LYS A 76 7.04 -16.97 0.98
C LYS A 76 5.69 -17.20 0.28
N GLU A 77 4.72 -17.72 1.00
CA GLU A 77 3.37 -17.99 0.46
C GLU A 77 2.51 -16.70 0.36
N GLY A 78 3.05 -15.57 0.78
CA GLY A 78 2.43 -14.25 0.61
C GLY A 78 2.37 -13.79 -0.84
N ARG A 79 3.28 -14.25 -1.68
CA ARG A 79 3.36 -14.06 -3.14
C ARG A 79 3.34 -12.59 -3.61
N HIS A 80 2.43 -11.78 -3.09
CA HIS A 80 2.31 -10.35 -3.39
C HIS A 80 2.29 -9.57 -2.07
N ILE A 81 3.46 -9.01 -1.69
CA ILE A 81 3.63 -8.15 -0.52
C ILE A 81 3.62 -6.70 -1.00
N VAL A 82 2.44 -6.13 -1.05
CA VAL A 82 2.17 -4.86 -1.74
C VAL A 82 2.52 -3.61 -0.96
N ARG A 83 2.69 -3.75 0.36
CA ARG A 83 3.16 -2.67 1.24
C ARG A 83 3.90 -3.25 2.43
N MET A 84 5.03 -2.64 2.78
CA MET A 84 5.70 -2.85 4.06
C MET A 84 5.84 -1.52 4.78
N ILE A 85 5.69 -1.53 6.10
CA ILE A 85 5.85 -0.36 6.96
C ILE A 85 6.73 -0.75 8.13
N VAL A 86 7.70 0.10 8.46
CA VAL A 86 8.56 -0.05 9.63
C VAL A 86 8.15 0.97 10.68
N HIS A 87 8.10 0.55 11.93
CA HIS A 87 7.79 1.43 13.05
C HIS A 87 8.82 2.58 13.13
N PRO A 88 8.39 3.85 13.31
CA PRO A 88 9.28 5.00 13.18
C PRO A 88 10.43 5.04 14.18
N LYS A 89 10.28 4.39 15.36
CA LYS A 89 11.29 4.41 16.44
C LYS A 89 11.94 3.05 16.70
N ASN A 90 11.36 1.94 16.21
CA ASN A 90 11.89 0.60 16.45
C ASN A 90 11.96 -0.17 15.12
N PRO A 91 13.15 -0.35 14.53
CA PRO A 91 13.31 -0.96 13.23
C PRO A 91 12.96 -2.46 13.19
N ASP A 92 12.80 -3.11 14.34
CA ASP A 92 12.43 -4.51 14.42
C ASP A 92 10.90 -4.74 14.45
N ILE A 93 10.10 -3.67 14.59
CA ILE A 93 8.65 -3.75 14.40
C ILE A 93 8.32 -3.40 12.95
N VAL A 94 7.74 -4.36 12.23
CA VAL A 94 7.40 -4.20 10.82
C VAL A 94 6.06 -4.87 10.50
N TRP A 95 5.30 -4.24 9.61
CA TRP A 95 4.05 -4.77 9.08
C TRP A 95 4.15 -5.00 7.59
N ALA A 96 3.42 -6.01 7.12
CA ALA A 96 3.32 -6.34 5.70
C ALA A 96 1.86 -6.50 5.30
N ALA A 97 1.43 -5.78 4.26
CA ALA A 97 0.15 -5.99 3.59
C ALA A 97 0.34 -7.02 2.48
N VAL A 98 -0.41 -8.10 2.56
CA VAL A 98 -0.23 -9.29 1.72
C VAL A 98 -1.50 -9.61 0.96
N MET A 99 -1.40 -9.65 -0.37
CA MET A 99 -2.50 -10.06 -1.25
C MET A 99 -2.59 -11.59 -1.43
N GLY A 100 -1.53 -12.33 -1.08
CA GLY A 100 -1.45 -13.77 -1.34
C GLY A 100 -1.26 -14.09 -2.81
N HIS A 101 -1.27 -15.35 -3.20
CA HIS A 101 -1.34 -15.69 -4.63
C HIS A 101 -2.72 -15.32 -5.19
N LEU A 102 -2.79 -14.91 -6.46
CA LEU A 102 -4.00 -14.29 -7.02
C LEU A 102 -4.94 -15.29 -7.69
N PHE A 103 -4.39 -16.37 -8.23
CA PHE A 103 -5.15 -17.37 -9.00
C PHE A 103 -5.79 -18.42 -8.10
N GLY A 104 -6.65 -17.97 -7.18
CA GLY A 104 -7.45 -18.79 -6.29
C GLY A 104 -7.49 -18.29 -4.84
N PRO A 105 -8.42 -18.80 -4.04
CA PRO A 105 -8.49 -18.52 -2.62
C PRO A 105 -7.27 -19.06 -1.88
N ASN A 106 -6.79 -18.34 -0.85
CA ASN A 106 -5.73 -18.84 0.03
C ASN A 106 -5.74 -18.12 1.39
N GLU A 107 -5.19 -18.82 2.39
CA GLU A 107 -5.15 -18.36 3.78
C GLU A 107 -3.99 -17.37 4.06
N ASN A 108 -3.12 -17.10 3.08
CA ASN A 108 -1.93 -16.28 3.27
C ASN A 108 -2.17 -14.78 3.02
N ARG A 109 -3.43 -14.39 2.84
CA ARG A 109 -3.87 -13.01 2.64
C ARG A 109 -4.04 -12.28 3.96
N GLY A 110 -3.83 -10.96 3.97
CA GLY A 110 -4.10 -10.09 5.12
C GLY A 110 -2.94 -9.21 5.53
N VAL A 111 -2.96 -8.72 6.77
CA VAL A 111 -1.85 -7.95 7.36
C VAL A 111 -1.08 -8.84 8.33
N TYR A 112 0.23 -8.84 8.20
CA TYR A 112 1.16 -9.51 9.08
C TYR A 112 1.98 -8.49 9.86
N LYS A 113 2.33 -8.83 11.11
CA LYS A 113 3.19 -8.04 11.99
C LYS A 113 4.33 -8.90 12.50
N SER A 114 5.52 -8.35 12.52
CA SER A 114 6.69 -8.87 13.22
C SER A 114 7.14 -7.86 14.28
N VAL A 115 7.66 -8.35 15.39
CA VAL A 115 8.28 -7.54 16.47
C VAL A 115 9.75 -7.89 16.70
N ASP A 116 10.30 -8.74 15.86
CA ASP A 116 11.66 -9.30 15.94
C ASP A 116 12.43 -9.16 14.63
N GLY A 117 12.11 -8.12 13.86
CA GLY A 117 12.79 -7.80 12.61
C GLY A 117 12.50 -8.79 11.47
N GLY A 118 11.36 -9.45 11.51
CA GLY A 118 10.94 -10.42 10.50
C GLY A 118 11.35 -11.85 10.78
N ALA A 119 11.92 -12.15 11.96
CA ALA A 119 12.27 -13.53 12.33
C ALA A 119 10.99 -14.39 12.51
N THR A 120 9.95 -13.78 13.06
CA THR A 120 8.61 -14.39 13.14
C THR A 120 7.52 -13.43 12.69
N TRP A 121 6.41 -13.98 12.17
CA TRP A 121 5.29 -13.20 11.68
C TRP A 121 3.97 -13.68 12.29
N LYS A 122 3.17 -12.74 12.79
CA LYS A 122 1.81 -12.96 13.26
C LYS A 122 0.84 -12.34 12.25
N LYS A 123 -0.14 -13.09 11.77
CA LYS A 123 -1.24 -12.52 10.99
C LYS A 123 -2.18 -11.78 11.93
N VAL A 124 -2.27 -10.46 11.77
CA VAL A 124 -3.03 -9.57 12.67
C VAL A 124 -4.35 -9.08 12.06
N LEU A 125 -4.50 -9.13 10.74
CA LEU A 125 -5.77 -8.89 10.05
C LEU A 125 -5.98 -9.98 9.00
N TYR A 126 -7.09 -10.67 9.09
CA TYR A 126 -7.55 -11.64 8.10
C TYR A 126 -9.06 -11.50 7.93
N VAL A 127 -9.52 -11.47 6.70
CA VAL A 127 -10.95 -11.32 6.38
C VAL A 127 -11.54 -12.64 5.87
N ASN A 128 -11.04 -13.13 4.75
CA ASN A 128 -11.44 -14.42 4.16
C ASN A 128 -10.40 -14.84 3.09
N PRO A 129 -10.49 -16.07 2.54
CA PRO A 129 -9.49 -16.57 1.58
C PRO A 129 -9.42 -15.82 0.23
N GLN A 130 -10.41 -14.98 -0.08
CA GLN A 130 -10.46 -14.19 -1.32
C GLN A 130 -10.01 -12.74 -1.14
N THR A 131 -9.78 -12.29 0.13
CA THR A 131 -9.54 -10.90 0.47
C THR A 131 -8.12 -10.69 1.01
N GLY A 132 -7.29 -9.96 0.26
CA GLY A 132 -5.96 -9.53 0.69
C GLY A 132 -5.94 -8.11 1.25
N ALA A 133 -4.83 -7.73 1.88
CA ALA A 133 -4.55 -6.35 2.24
C ALA A 133 -3.89 -5.64 1.04
N SER A 134 -4.54 -4.61 0.50
CA SER A 134 -4.13 -3.88 -0.70
C SER A 134 -3.38 -2.59 -0.41
N ASP A 135 -3.55 -2.06 0.80
CA ASP A 135 -2.82 -0.88 1.28
C ASP A 135 -2.69 -0.89 2.79
N LEU A 136 -1.69 -0.18 3.31
CA LEU A 136 -1.41 -0.06 4.73
C LEU A 136 -0.70 1.26 4.97
N ILE A 137 -1.16 2.03 5.95
CA ILE A 137 -0.51 3.25 6.40
C ILE A 137 -0.47 3.32 7.92
N ILE A 138 0.50 4.07 8.45
CA ILE A 138 0.69 4.35 9.87
C ILE A 138 0.60 5.85 10.11
N ASP A 139 0.02 6.24 11.22
CA ASP A 139 0.10 7.62 11.68
C ASP A 139 1.54 7.93 12.12
N PRO A 140 2.25 8.85 11.46
CA PRO A 140 3.65 9.13 11.77
C PRO A 140 3.85 9.78 13.16
N SER A 141 2.81 10.37 13.72
CA SER A 141 2.85 11.00 15.05
C SER A 141 2.49 10.02 16.17
N ASN A 142 1.64 9.03 15.87
CA ASN A 142 1.19 8.00 16.79
C ASN A 142 1.18 6.62 16.14
N PRO A 143 2.26 5.84 16.23
CA PRO A 143 2.37 4.54 15.56
C PRO A 143 1.36 3.48 16.01
N ASP A 144 0.63 3.72 17.10
CA ASP A 144 -0.47 2.83 17.50
C ASP A 144 -1.69 2.98 16.59
N VAL A 145 -1.80 4.10 15.85
CA VAL A 145 -2.89 4.34 14.91
C VAL A 145 -2.45 3.92 13.50
N MET A 146 -3.20 3.00 12.93
CA MET A 146 -2.94 2.48 11.59
C MET A 146 -4.24 2.31 10.79
N TYR A 147 -4.13 2.35 9.46
CA TYR A 147 -5.24 2.09 8.56
C TYR A 147 -4.81 1.07 7.51
N ALA A 148 -5.71 0.13 7.20
CA ALA A 148 -5.50 -0.90 6.18
C ALA A 148 -6.66 -0.91 5.18
N GLY A 149 -6.32 -0.98 3.90
CA GLY A 149 -7.25 -1.30 2.84
C GLY A 149 -7.30 -2.79 2.60
N THR A 150 -8.48 -3.37 2.47
CA THR A 150 -8.65 -4.75 2.05
C THR A 150 -9.38 -4.83 0.72
N TRP A 151 -9.00 -5.81 -0.08
CA TRP A 151 -9.53 -6.00 -1.42
C TRP A 151 -9.86 -7.46 -1.69
N GLN A 152 -11.13 -7.74 -1.90
CA GLN A 152 -11.59 -9.03 -2.39
C GLN A 152 -11.40 -9.04 -3.90
N LEU A 153 -10.59 -9.98 -4.37
CA LEU A 153 -10.16 -10.08 -5.76
C LEU A 153 -10.22 -11.53 -6.21
N ILE A 154 -10.91 -11.77 -7.32
CA ILE A 154 -10.86 -13.03 -8.06
C ILE A 154 -10.17 -12.76 -9.40
N ARG A 155 -9.05 -13.43 -9.60
CA ARG A 155 -8.25 -13.29 -10.82
C ARG A 155 -8.14 -14.62 -11.55
N THR A 156 -8.44 -14.61 -12.83
CA THR A 156 -8.14 -15.68 -13.76
C THR A 156 -7.28 -15.15 -14.91
N PRO A 157 -6.68 -15.98 -15.77
CA PRO A 157 -5.93 -15.49 -16.92
C PRO A 157 -6.73 -14.57 -17.85
N TYR A 158 -8.05 -14.68 -17.89
CA TYR A 158 -8.95 -13.99 -18.82
C TYR A 158 -9.99 -13.11 -18.13
N SER A 159 -10.09 -13.10 -16.80
CA SER A 159 -11.04 -12.27 -16.07
C SER A 159 -10.46 -11.67 -14.80
N LEU A 160 -11.07 -10.60 -14.35
CA LEU A 160 -10.82 -9.96 -13.08
C LEU A 160 -12.17 -9.53 -12.50
N GLU A 161 -12.48 -10.04 -11.30
CA GLU A 161 -13.60 -9.58 -10.51
C GLU A 161 -13.05 -8.75 -9.36
N SER A 162 -13.27 -7.44 -9.42
CA SER A 162 -12.82 -6.50 -8.40
C SER A 162 -13.97 -6.19 -7.45
N GLY A 163 -13.73 -6.48 -6.17
CA GLY A 163 -14.68 -6.13 -5.11
C GLY A 163 -15.48 -7.30 -4.57
N GLY A 164 -16.03 -7.05 -3.39
CA GLY A 164 -16.84 -8.00 -2.65
C GLY A 164 -17.10 -7.53 -1.22
N GLU A 165 -17.73 -8.39 -0.43
CA GLU A 165 -18.04 -8.10 0.99
C GLU A 165 -16.77 -7.94 1.84
N GLY A 166 -15.70 -8.62 1.46
CA GLY A 166 -14.41 -8.54 2.13
C GLY A 166 -13.62 -7.25 1.85
N SER A 167 -13.95 -6.53 0.78
CA SER A 167 -13.31 -5.24 0.51
C SER A 167 -13.78 -4.17 1.47
N GLY A 168 -12.84 -3.39 2.00
CA GLY A 168 -13.15 -2.35 2.97
C GLY A 168 -11.93 -1.61 3.49
N MET A 169 -12.15 -0.86 4.54
CA MET A 169 -11.12 -0.12 5.24
C MET A 169 -11.19 -0.42 6.74
N TYR A 170 -10.03 -0.63 7.34
CA TYR A 170 -9.89 -1.00 8.75
C TYR A 170 -8.98 0.01 9.46
N LYS A 171 -9.29 0.27 10.73
CA LYS A 171 -8.49 1.11 11.64
C LYS A 171 -8.04 0.29 12.83
N SER A 172 -6.78 0.44 13.21
CA SER A 172 -6.21 -0.02 14.48
C SER A 172 -5.85 1.19 15.34
N ILE A 173 -5.86 1.00 16.67
CA ILE A 173 -5.42 1.99 17.68
C ILE A 173 -4.46 1.37 18.70
N ASP A 174 -3.91 0.21 18.40
CA ASP A 174 -3.04 -0.60 19.25
C ASP A 174 -1.82 -1.16 18.49
N GLY A 175 -1.35 -0.41 17.49
CA GLY A 175 -0.19 -0.80 16.69
C GLY A 175 -0.46 -2.02 15.81
N GLY A 176 -1.69 -2.16 15.33
CA GLY A 176 -2.08 -3.23 14.43
C GLY A 176 -2.31 -4.59 15.09
N GLU A 177 -2.48 -4.67 16.41
CA GLU A 177 -2.84 -5.93 17.08
C GLU A 177 -4.31 -6.29 16.85
N THR A 178 -5.19 -5.29 16.89
CA THR A 178 -6.63 -5.45 16.58
C THR A 178 -7.09 -4.42 15.57
N TRP A 179 -8.14 -4.76 14.83
CA TRP A 179 -8.64 -3.95 13.72
C TRP A 179 -10.16 -3.82 13.73
N THR A 180 -10.64 -2.61 13.58
CA THR A 180 -12.07 -2.28 13.45
C THR A 180 -12.38 -1.94 12.00
N ASN A 181 -13.39 -2.60 11.42
CA ASN A 181 -13.89 -2.25 10.09
C ASN A 181 -14.61 -0.91 10.15
N ILE A 182 -14.15 0.07 9.38
CA ILE A 182 -14.70 1.42 9.32
C ILE A 182 -15.45 1.71 7.99
N LYS A 183 -15.72 0.69 7.18
CA LYS A 183 -16.46 0.81 5.91
C LYS A 183 -17.84 1.47 6.06
N ALA A 184 -18.46 1.31 7.22
CA ALA A 184 -19.78 1.90 7.54
C ALA A 184 -19.71 3.32 8.12
N ALA A 185 -18.52 3.94 8.20
CA ALA A 185 -18.38 5.30 8.71
C ALA A 185 -19.22 6.29 7.91
N LYS A 186 -19.71 7.32 8.61
CA LYS A 186 -20.59 8.34 8.01
C LYS A 186 -19.91 8.99 6.80
N GLY A 187 -20.62 9.09 5.69
CA GLY A 187 -20.17 9.74 4.45
C GLY A 187 -19.47 8.82 3.47
N LEU A 188 -19.03 7.63 3.86
CA LEU A 188 -18.46 6.64 2.94
C LEU A 188 -19.52 6.00 2.04
N PRO A 189 -19.12 5.54 0.82
CA PRO A 189 -20.07 4.96 -0.13
C PRO A 189 -20.60 3.62 0.37
N LYS A 190 -21.86 3.35 0.08
CA LYS A 190 -22.52 2.08 0.42
C LYS A 190 -22.28 1.02 -0.65
N GLY A 191 -22.59 -0.24 -0.32
CA GLY A 191 -22.54 -1.35 -1.25
C GLY A 191 -21.17 -1.99 -1.39
N VAL A 192 -20.92 -2.59 -2.54
CA VAL A 192 -19.66 -3.31 -2.82
C VAL A 192 -18.53 -2.32 -3.10
N TRP A 193 -17.42 -2.50 -2.40
CA TRP A 193 -16.17 -1.81 -2.71
C TRP A 193 -15.26 -2.75 -3.51
N GLY A 194 -14.46 -2.16 -4.40
CA GLY A 194 -13.27 -2.77 -4.96
C GLY A 194 -12.05 -2.45 -4.11
N ILE A 195 -10.97 -2.05 -4.76
CA ILE A 195 -9.74 -1.63 -4.10
C ILE A 195 -9.90 -0.24 -3.45
N VAL A 196 -9.16 -0.01 -2.36
CA VAL A 196 -9.03 1.29 -1.71
C VAL A 196 -7.56 1.65 -1.52
N GLY A 197 -7.18 2.88 -1.89
CA GLY A 197 -5.90 3.50 -1.55
C GLY A 197 -6.10 4.54 -0.45
N ILE A 198 -5.18 4.60 0.52
CA ILE A 198 -5.33 5.44 1.72
C ILE A 198 -4.11 6.37 1.83
N GLY A 199 -4.37 7.65 2.09
CA GLY A 199 -3.33 8.66 2.38
C GLY A 199 -3.59 9.36 3.71
N ILE A 200 -2.53 9.67 4.43
CA ILE A 200 -2.56 10.44 5.67
C ILE A 200 -1.69 11.69 5.54
N ALA A 201 -2.19 12.81 6.03
CA ALA A 201 -1.41 14.04 6.06
C ALA A 201 -0.44 14.03 7.25
N LYS A 202 0.87 14.09 6.97
CA LYS A 202 1.89 14.09 8.03
C LYS A 202 1.84 15.35 8.91
N SER A 203 1.42 16.47 8.34
CA SER A 203 1.27 17.75 9.04
C SER A 203 0.03 17.83 9.93
N ASN A 204 -0.97 16.97 9.66
CA ASN A 204 -2.21 16.87 10.43
C ASN A 204 -2.78 15.47 10.30
N THR A 205 -2.50 14.58 11.24
CA THR A 205 -2.84 13.16 11.13
C THR A 205 -4.33 12.84 11.35
N ASP A 206 -5.14 13.82 11.74
CA ASP A 206 -6.60 13.71 11.70
C ASP A 206 -7.14 13.78 10.26
N LYS A 207 -6.34 14.34 9.33
CA LYS A 207 -6.71 14.43 7.92
C LYS A 207 -6.26 13.22 7.12
N LEU A 208 -7.26 12.53 6.55
CA LEU A 208 -7.10 11.33 5.75
C LEU A 208 -7.76 11.49 4.39
N TYR A 209 -7.24 10.75 3.43
CA TYR A 209 -7.84 10.61 2.11
C TYR A 209 -8.00 9.13 1.78
N ALA A 210 -9.13 8.78 1.16
CA ALA A 210 -9.40 7.43 0.68
C ALA A 210 -9.90 7.48 -0.77
N LEU A 211 -9.13 6.92 -1.69
CA LEU A 211 -9.54 6.72 -3.08
C LEU A 211 -10.21 5.36 -3.18
N ILE A 212 -11.51 5.34 -3.44
CA ILE A 212 -12.36 4.14 -3.32
C ILE A 212 -12.94 3.73 -4.67
N GLU A 213 -12.67 2.50 -5.08
CA GLU A 213 -13.36 1.86 -6.19
C GLU A 213 -14.76 1.42 -5.73
N ASN A 214 -15.77 2.11 -6.23
CA ASN A 214 -17.17 1.84 -5.95
C ASN A 214 -18.03 2.48 -7.05
N LYS A 215 -19.28 2.08 -7.20
CA LYS A 215 -20.21 2.71 -8.15
C LYS A 215 -20.34 4.23 -7.88
N ASP A 216 -20.40 4.62 -6.60
CA ASP A 216 -20.41 6.01 -6.13
C ASP A 216 -19.01 6.41 -5.62
N GLY A 217 -17.94 5.83 -6.21
CA GLY A 217 -16.56 5.96 -5.79
C GLY A 217 -15.93 7.28 -6.19
N GLY A 218 -14.79 7.55 -5.59
CA GLY A 218 -14.02 8.78 -5.78
C GLY A 218 -13.00 8.95 -4.67
N LEU A 219 -12.49 10.16 -4.53
CA LEU A 219 -11.65 10.56 -3.41
C LEU A 219 -12.54 11.07 -2.27
N TYR A 220 -12.45 10.42 -1.15
CA TYR A 220 -13.08 10.82 0.11
C TYR A 220 -12.04 11.42 1.04
N MET A 221 -12.43 12.45 1.79
CA MET A 221 -11.59 13.12 2.78
C MET A 221 -12.24 13.03 4.16
N SER A 222 -11.43 12.85 5.18
CA SER A 222 -11.80 12.94 6.59
C SER A 222 -10.90 13.97 7.28
N ASP A 223 -11.46 14.77 8.19
CA ASP A 223 -10.74 15.70 9.06
C ASP A 223 -10.85 15.29 10.55
N ASP A 224 -11.29 14.06 10.83
CA ASP A 224 -11.56 13.56 12.19
C ASP A 224 -11.02 12.14 12.43
N ALA A 225 -9.87 11.84 11.84
CA ALA A 225 -9.20 10.55 11.93
C ALA A 225 -10.07 9.36 11.48
N GLY A 226 -10.89 9.57 10.43
CA GLY A 226 -11.70 8.53 9.79
C GLY A 226 -13.05 8.24 10.44
N LYS A 227 -13.53 9.08 11.36
CA LYS A 227 -14.87 8.92 11.96
C LYS A 227 -15.98 9.33 10.99
N SER A 228 -15.74 10.36 10.20
CA SER A 228 -16.64 10.79 9.13
C SER A 228 -15.87 11.20 7.88
N TRP A 229 -16.54 11.15 6.73
CA TRP A 229 -15.96 11.35 5.41
C TRP A 229 -16.84 12.20 4.51
N GLU A 230 -16.21 12.95 3.62
CA GLU A 230 -16.84 13.74 2.56
C GLU A 230 -16.30 13.27 1.20
N LEU A 231 -17.15 13.04 0.21
CA LEU A 231 -16.73 12.86 -1.18
C LEU A 231 -16.27 14.21 -1.73
N VAL A 232 -14.96 14.37 -1.97
CA VAL A 232 -14.37 15.63 -2.45
C VAL A 232 -14.13 15.64 -3.96
N CYS A 233 -13.95 14.49 -4.60
CA CYS A 233 -13.77 14.40 -6.04
C CYS A 233 -14.25 13.04 -6.58
N SER A 234 -15.10 13.08 -7.61
CA SER A 234 -15.56 11.89 -8.34
C SER A 234 -15.02 11.81 -9.77
N ASP A 235 -14.03 12.66 -10.11
CA ASP A 235 -13.43 12.68 -11.45
C ASP A 235 -12.82 11.30 -11.78
N ASN A 236 -13.17 10.79 -12.95
CA ASN A 236 -12.66 9.51 -13.41
C ASN A 236 -11.15 9.53 -13.72
N ASN A 237 -10.55 10.70 -13.95
CA ASN A 237 -9.13 10.82 -14.24
C ASN A 237 -8.22 10.42 -13.08
N ILE A 238 -8.71 10.47 -11.82
CA ILE A 238 -7.95 10.03 -10.65
C ILE A 238 -8.20 8.55 -10.30
N ARG A 239 -9.14 7.87 -10.98
CA ARG A 239 -9.57 6.50 -10.63
C ARG A 239 -9.69 5.57 -11.84
N GLN A 240 -9.06 5.92 -12.97
CA GLN A 240 -9.03 5.04 -14.14
C GLN A 240 -8.37 3.70 -13.80
N ARG A 241 -8.91 2.59 -14.31
CA ARG A 241 -8.39 1.25 -14.07
C ARG A 241 -8.07 1.04 -12.58
N ALA A 242 -9.08 1.15 -11.72
CA ALA A 242 -8.92 1.15 -10.26
C ALA A 242 -8.07 -0.04 -9.76
N TRP A 243 -8.29 -1.22 -10.31
CA TRP A 243 -7.50 -2.43 -10.05
C TRP A 243 -6.00 -2.32 -10.37
N TYR A 244 -5.58 -1.24 -11.03
CA TYR A 244 -4.21 -1.05 -11.51
C TYR A 244 -3.50 0.12 -10.83
N TYR A 245 -4.22 1.23 -10.55
CA TYR A 245 -3.59 2.46 -10.07
C TYR A 245 -3.90 2.81 -8.62
N THR A 246 -5.12 2.65 -8.16
CA THR A 246 -5.69 3.20 -6.90
C THR A 246 -4.67 3.44 -5.77
N LYS A 247 -4.03 4.60 -5.81
CA LYS A 247 -3.10 5.12 -4.79
C LYS A 247 -3.37 6.60 -4.58
N VAL A 248 -3.19 7.06 -3.35
CA VAL A 248 -3.27 8.46 -2.96
C VAL A 248 -2.14 8.80 -2.01
N PHE A 249 -1.49 9.91 -2.26
CA PHE A 249 -0.39 10.42 -1.43
C PHE A 249 -0.69 11.86 -1.03
N VAL A 250 -0.28 12.23 0.18
CA VAL A 250 -0.44 13.58 0.71
C VAL A 250 0.94 14.19 0.87
N ASP A 251 1.09 15.44 0.47
CA ASP A 251 2.33 16.18 0.65
C ASP A 251 2.68 16.23 2.14
N PRO A 252 3.92 15.93 2.54
CA PRO A 252 4.29 15.89 3.95
C PRO A 252 4.22 17.26 4.66
N MET A 253 4.24 18.37 3.91
CA MET A 253 4.23 19.74 4.43
C MET A 253 2.89 20.45 4.24
N ASP A 254 2.03 19.97 3.34
CA ASP A 254 0.74 20.57 3.01
C ASP A 254 -0.36 19.53 2.96
N GLU A 255 -1.20 19.50 3.98
CA GLU A 255 -2.31 18.56 4.12
C GLU A 255 -3.37 18.66 3.01
N ASN A 256 -3.41 19.78 2.26
CA ASN A 256 -4.34 19.99 1.16
C ASN A 256 -3.75 19.66 -0.21
N LYS A 257 -2.46 19.33 -0.25
CA LYS A 257 -1.81 18.94 -1.49
C LYS A 257 -1.79 17.42 -1.62
N VAL A 258 -2.56 16.93 -2.59
CA VAL A 258 -2.85 15.50 -2.77
C VAL A 258 -2.43 15.05 -4.15
N TYR A 259 -1.79 13.89 -4.23
CA TYR A 259 -1.34 13.28 -5.47
C TYR A 259 -2.09 11.95 -5.69
N CYS A 260 -2.60 11.78 -6.90
CA CYS A 260 -3.19 10.53 -7.37
C CYS A 260 -2.42 10.07 -8.62
N PRO A 261 -1.40 9.21 -8.47
CA PRO A 261 -0.76 8.54 -9.60
C PRO A 261 -1.78 7.73 -10.39
N ASN A 262 -1.78 7.91 -11.70
CA ASN A 262 -2.71 7.22 -12.61
C ASN A 262 -2.09 7.19 -14.02
N VAL A 263 -2.88 7.02 -15.08
CA VAL A 263 -2.42 7.22 -16.48
C VAL A 263 -1.68 8.55 -16.59
N ASN A 264 -2.27 9.63 -16.04
CA ASN A 264 -1.59 10.90 -15.82
C ASN A 264 -1.22 11.04 -14.34
N PHE A 265 -0.14 11.76 -14.05
CA PHE A 265 0.20 12.09 -12.68
C PHE A 265 -0.65 13.28 -12.22
N MET A 266 -1.64 13.02 -11.38
CA MET A 266 -2.63 14.02 -10.99
C MET A 266 -2.28 14.65 -9.64
N VAL A 267 -2.42 15.98 -9.54
CA VAL A 267 -2.20 16.74 -8.30
C VAL A 267 -3.35 17.69 -8.02
N SER A 268 -3.75 17.73 -6.77
CA SER A 268 -4.63 18.73 -6.18
C SER A 268 -3.86 19.60 -5.18
N THR A 269 -4.25 20.86 -5.04
CA THR A 269 -3.75 21.81 -4.02
C THR A 269 -4.87 22.41 -3.17
N ASP A 270 -6.06 21.82 -3.25
CA ASP A 270 -7.27 22.31 -2.57
C ASP A 270 -8.01 21.21 -1.82
N GLY A 271 -7.26 20.29 -1.21
CA GLY A 271 -7.81 19.21 -0.43
C GLY A 271 -8.49 18.14 -1.28
N GLY A 272 -7.99 17.91 -2.50
CA GLY A 272 -8.51 16.86 -3.37
C GLY A 272 -9.79 17.23 -4.13
N ARG A 273 -10.22 18.49 -4.13
CA ARG A 273 -11.46 18.94 -4.78
C ARG A 273 -11.28 19.11 -6.30
N ASN A 274 -10.17 19.66 -6.73
CA ASN A 274 -9.82 19.81 -8.12
C ASN A 274 -8.44 19.24 -8.41
N PHE A 275 -8.32 18.54 -9.53
CA PHE A 275 -7.06 17.94 -9.96
C PHE A 275 -6.59 18.50 -11.29
N LYS A 276 -5.28 18.65 -11.42
CA LYS A 276 -4.61 18.94 -12.70
C LYS A 276 -3.51 17.91 -12.96
N SER A 277 -3.25 17.65 -14.22
CA SER A 277 -2.12 16.79 -14.60
C SER A 277 -0.80 17.53 -14.44
N LEU A 278 0.18 16.89 -13.82
CA LEU A 278 1.58 17.34 -13.86
C LEU A 278 2.26 16.74 -15.10
N PRO A 279 3.06 17.54 -15.84
CA PRO A 279 3.86 17.02 -16.93
C PRO A 279 4.89 16.00 -16.41
N THR A 280 4.92 14.84 -17.01
CA THR A 280 5.88 13.76 -16.76
C THR A 280 6.43 13.24 -18.07
N PRO A 281 7.65 12.65 -18.09
CA PRO A 281 8.25 12.12 -19.33
C PRO A 281 7.44 11.02 -20.02
N HIS A 282 6.60 10.29 -19.25
CA HIS A 282 5.71 9.22 -19.75
C HIS A 282 4.45 9.17 -18.88
N GLY A 283 3.42 8.48 -19.34
CA GLY A 283 2.26 8.09 -18.54
C GLY A 283 2.53 6.82 -17.72
N ASP A 284 1.51 6.35 -16.99
CA ASP A 284 1.56 5.11 -16.23
C ASP A 284 2.35 5.21 -14.91
N HIS A 285 1.72 5.81 -13.91
CA HIS A 285 2.33 6.12 -12.60
C HIS A 285 1.72 5.25 -11.50
N HIS A 286 2.55 4.56 -10.72
CA HIS A 286 2.08 3.56 -9.74
C HIS A 286 2.46 3.87 -8.29
N ASP A 287 3.48 4.67 -8.06
CA ASP A 287 3.93 4.97 -6.70
C ASP A 287 4.59 6.36 -6.66
N LEU A 288 4.69 6.92 -5.46
CA LEU A 288 5.33 8.19 -5.15
C LEU A 288 6.05 8.07 -3.80
N TRP A 289 7.27 8.56 -3.80
CA TRP A 289 8.05 8.67 -2.58
C TRP A 289 8.43 10.11 -2.29
#